data_ccbcc37d1cb73683f9870927e91b2e8b
#
_entry.id   ccbcc37d1cb73683f9870927e91b2e8b
#
_cell.length_a   1.000
_cell.length_b   1.000
_cell.length_c   1.000
_cell.angle_alpha   90.00
_cell.angle_beta   90.00
_cell.angle_gamma   90.00
#
_symmetry.space_group_name_H-M   'P 1'
#
loop_
_entity.id
_entity.type
_entity.pdbx_description
1 polymer ?
#
loop_
_entity_poly.entity_id
_entity_poly.type
_entity_poly.pdbx_seq_one_letter_code
_entity_poly.pdbx_strand_id
1 'polypeptide(L)'
;MANTYKCVRLEPQCKYDNTDCVCSVVIGLTAEGDDGGSAYIDGTYNYPMDAMPTVAEFKAGANALVSQFAADSGWIATLDAQVEASKQQNVSPENFESPEITVDTTVEPTATEEAEEETAEESEEEATEEESTEGAAEGE
;
A
#
# COMPACT_ATOMS: atom_id res chain seq x y z
N MET A 1 -6.83 14.36 -22.26
CA MET A 1 -5.42 14.59 -22.06
C MET A 1 -4.72 13.29 -21.73
N ALA A 2 -3.63 13.02 -22.39
CA ALA A 2 -2.97 11.74 -22.24
C ALA A 2 -1.88 11.81 -21.18
N ASN A 3 -1.84 10.79 -20.33
CA ASN A 3 -0.76 10.66 -19.37
C ASN A 3 0.47 10.09 -20.08
N THR A 4 1.64 10.41 -19.57
CA THR A 4 2.91 9.87 -20.05
C THR A 4 3.37 8.78 -19.10
N TYR A 5 3.75 7.63 -19.66
CA TYR A 5 4.16 6.48 -18.86
C TYR A 5 5.63 6.19 -19.09
N LYS A 6 6.36 5.89 -18.02
CA LYS A 6 7.78 5.57 -18.08
C LYS A 6 8.09 4.39 -17.20
N CYS A 7 8.96 3.53 -17.68
CA CYS A 7 9.51 2.46 -16.86
C CYS A 7 10.71 3.03 -16.11
N VAL A 8 10.59 3.13 -14.81
CA VAL A 8 11.65 3.70 -13.97
C VAL A 8 12.38 2.62 -13.15
N ARG A 9 11.85 1.40 -13.18
CA ARG A 9 12.48 0.30 -12.48
C ARG A 9 12.37 -0.96 -13.34
N LEU A 10 13.50 -1.59 -13.59
CA LEU A 10 13.53 -2.84 -14.35
C LEU A 10 14.71 -3.64 -13.82
N GLU A 11 14.41 -4.57 -12.91
CA GLU A 11 15.44 -5.32 -12.20
C GLU A 11 15.24 -6.81 -12.43
N PRO A 12 15.96 -7.38 -13.39
CA PRO A 12 15.90 -8.83 -13.61
C PRO A 12 16.55 -9.58 -12.45
N GLN A 13 15.97 -10.72 -12.12
CA GLN A 13 16.49 -11.59 -11.06
C GLN A 13 16.78 -12.94 -11.66
N CYS A 14 17.92 -13.49 -11.27
CA CYS A 14 18.32 -14.84 -11.65
C CYS A 14 18.41 -15.70 -10.41
N LYS A 15 18.34 -17.01 -10.59
CA LYS A 15 18.57 -17.92 -9.48
C LYS A 15 20.08 -17.99 -9.23
N TYR A 16 20.48 -18.20 -7.98
CA TYR A 16 21.89 -18.20 -7.64
C TYR A 16 22.68 -19.30 -8.36
N ASP A 17 22.03 -20.38 -8.73
CA ASP A 17 22.65 -21.49 -9.44
C ASP A 17 22.50 -21.40 -10.96
N ASN A 18 21.85 -20.37 -11.47
CA ASN A 18 21.67 -20.15 -12.90
C ASN A 18 21.56 -18.66 -13.20
N THR A 19 22.70 -18.00 -13.28
CA THR A 19 22.74 -16.55 -13.52
C THR A 19 22.67 -16.17 -15.00
N ASP A 20 22.58 -17.17 -15.88
CA ASP A 20 22.48 -16.92 -17.31
C ASP A 20 21.05 -16.66 -17.76
N CYS A 21 20.06 -17.07 -16.97
CA CYS A 21 18.66 -16.92 -17.30
C CYS A 21 17.91 -16.10 -16.26
N VAL A 22 16.97 -15.30 -16.73
CA VAL A 22 16.15 -14.46 -15.87
C VAL A 22 14.95 -15.26 -15.39
N CYS A 23 14.77 -15.39 -14.09
CA CYS A 23 13.62 -16.12 -13.52
C CYS A 23 12.48 -15.20 -13.13
N SER A 24 12.78 -13.95 -12.82
CA SER A 24 11.74 -12.96 -12.53
C SER A 24 12.29 -11.56 -12.79
N VAL A 25 11.40 -10.60 -12.83
CA VAL A 25 11.82 -9.21 -13.04
C VAL A 25 10.89 -8.30 -12.23
N VAL A 26 11.50 -7.34 -11.56
CA VAL A 26 10.74 -6.28 -10.86
C VAL A 26 10.57 -5.13 -11.85
N ILE A 27 9.34 -4.73 -12.07
CA ILE A 27 8.99 -3.68 -13.02
C ILE A 27 8.30 -2.57 -12.26
N GLY A 28 8.75 -1.33 -12.45
CA GLY A 28 8.10 -0.17 -11.86
C GLY A 28 7.81 0.87 -12.93
N LEU A 29 6.58 1.34 -12.97
CA LEU A 29 6.14 2.34 -13.93
C LEU A 29 5.68 3.60 -13.22
N THR A 30 5.92 4.74 -13.85
CA THR A 30 5.33 6.00 -13.42
C THR A 30 4.41 6.50 -14.51
N ALA A 31 3.43 7.27 -14.09
CA ALA A 31 2.57 8.02 -14.99
C ALA A 31 2.59 9.47 -14.56
N GLU A 32 2.63 10.36 -15.52
CA GLU A 32 2.60 11.81 -15.28
C GLU A 32 1.52 12.42 -16.14
N GLY A 33 0.65 13.20 -15.52
CA GLY A 33 -0.39 13.93 -16.23
C GLY A 33 0.10 15.31 -16.64
N ASP A 34 -0.51 15.86 -17.66
CA ASP A 34 -0.15 17.19 -18.19
C ASP A 34 -0.31 18.30 -17.16
N ASP A 35 -1.17 18.09 -16.19
CA ASP A 35 -1.49 19.10 -15.18
C ASP A 35 -0.81 18.84 -13.83
N GLY A 36 0.22 17.99 -13.82
CA GLY A 36 1.07 17.81 -12.65
C GLY A 36 0.72 16.63 -11.75
N GLY A 37 -0.34 15.89 -12.05
CA GLY A 37 -0.63 14.67 -11.31
C GLY A 37 0.40 13.60 -11.64
N SER A 38 0.71 12.74 -10.68
CA SER A 38 1.67 11.66 -10.91
C SER A 38 1.31 10.44 -10.07
N ALA A 39 1.79 9.29 -10.53
CA ALA A 39 1.55 8.03 -9.85
C ALA A 39 2.70 7.06 -10.14
N TYR A 40 2.82 6.05 -9.29
CA TYR A 40 3.83 5.00 -9.42
C TYR A 40 3.22 3.66 -9.03
N ILE A 41 3.58 2.63 -9.76
CA ILE A 41 3.18 1.26 -9.42
C ILE A 41 4.33 0.33 -9.75
N ASP A 42 4.52 -0.69 -8.91
CA ASP A 42 5.50 -1.73 -9.23
C ASP A 42 4.96 -3.11 -8.91
N GLY A 43 5.64 -4.11 -9.43
CA GLY A 43 5.30 -5.49 -9.21
C GLY A 43 6.35 -6.39 -9.80
N THR A 44 6.18 -7.69 -9.61
CA THR A 44 7.12 -8.68 -10.06
C THR A 44 6.46 -9.61 -11.07
N TYR A 45 7.14 -9.80 -12.20
CA TYR A 45 6.76 -10.80 -13.19
C TYR A 45 7.64 -12.02 -13.02
N ASN A 46 7.04 -13.20 -12.98
CA ASN A 46 7.76 -14.47 -12.85
C ASN A 46 7.66 -15.24 -14.15
N TYR A 47 8.81 -15.64 -14.68
CA TYR A 47 8.85 -16.49 -15.87
C TYR A 47 8.55 -17.92 -15.49
N PRO A 48 7.85 -18.67 -16.36
CA PRO A 48 7.71 -20.11 -16.15
C PRO A 48 9.10 -20.78 -16.14
N MET A 49 9.27 -21.79 -15.33
CA MET A 49 10.57 -22.44 -15.18
C MET A 49 11.11 -23.04 -16.48
N ASP A 50 10.21 -23.44 -17.36
CA ASP A 50 10.58 -24.03 -18.65
C ASP A 50 10.69 -23.01 -19.77
N ALA A 51 10.50 -21.72 -19.47
CA ALA A 51 10.50 -20.67 -20.49
C ALA A 51 11.26 -19.42 -20.02
N MET A 52 12.29 -19.62 -19.19
CA MET A 52 13.12 -18.51 -18.75
C MET A 52 14.04 -18.04 -19.87
N PRO A 53 14.02 -16.74 -20.21
CA PRO A 53 14.91 -16.21 -21.22
C PRO A 53 16.34 -16.05 -20.69
N THR A 54 17.32 -16.05 -21.60
CA THR A 54 18.66 -15.63 -21.22
C THR A 54 18.66 -14.14 -20.96
N VAL A 55 19.71 -13.64 -20.28
CA VAL A 55 19.81 -12.20 -20.01
C VAL A 55 19.77 -11.41 -21.32
N ALA A 56 20.42 -11.89 -22.35
CA ALA A 56 20.42 -11.20 -23.66
C ALA A 56 19.03 -11.17 -24.28
N GLU A 57 18.32 -12.31 -24.24
CA GLU A 57 16.94 -12.38 -24.72
C GLU A 57 16.01 -11.48 -23.92
N PHE A 58 16.21 -11.43 -22.62
CA PHE A 58 15.43 -10.53 -21.76
C PHE A 58 15.64 -9.07 -22.18
N LYS A 59 16.88 -8.65 -22.36
CA LYS A 59 17.17 -7.27 -22.79
C LYS A 59 16.50 -6.93 -24.12
N ALA A 60 16.57 -7.86 -25.07
CA ALA A 60 15.98 -7.64 -26.39
C ALA A 60 14.46 -7.53 -26.33
N GLY A 61 13.82 -8.28 -25.43
CA GLY A 61 12.37 -8.31 -25.32
C GLY A 61 11.80 -7.47 -24.18
N ALA A 62 12.63 -6.74 -23.44
CA ALA A 62 12.17 -6.04 -22.23
C ALA A 62 11.05 -5.03 -22.51
N ASN A 63 11.16 -4.27 -23.58
CA ASN A 63 10.16 -3.27 -23.91
C ASN A 63 8.79 -3.91 -24.17
N ALA A 64 8.76 -4.99 -24.92
CA ALA A 64 7.54 -5.72 -25.19
C ALA A 64 6.99 -6.36 -23.93
N LEU A 65 7.87 -6.91 -23.09
CA LEU A 65 7.47 -7.51 -21.81
C LEU A 65 6.80 -6.50 -20.89
N VAL A 66 7.42 -5.35 -20.70
CA VAL A 66 6.88 -4.32 -19.82
C VAL A 66 5.52 -3.85 -20.32
N SER A 67 5.39 -3.61 -21.63
CA SER A 67 4.13 -3.17 -22.21
C SER A 67 3.03 -4.22 -22.05
N GLN A 68 3.38 -5.49 -22.29
CA GLN A 68 2.42 -6.56 -22.16
C GLN A 68 2.01 -6.79 -20.69
N PHE A 69 2.97 -6.74 -19.80
CA PHE A 69 2.70 -6.91 -18.37
C PHE A 69 1.79 -5.80 -17.84
N ALA A 70 2.06 -4.56 -18.24
CA ALA A 70 1.24 -3.43 -17.84
C ALA A 70 -0.19 -3.57 -18.36
N ALA A 71 -0.35 -4.05 -19.60
CA ALA A 71 -1.67 -4.27 -20.17
C ALA A 71 -2.42 -5.40 -19.47
N ASP A 72 -1.75 -6.53 -19.26
CA ASP A 72 -2.36 -7.72 -18.66
C ASP A 72 -2.73 -7.48 -17.19
N SER A 73 -1.94 -6.69 -16.48
CA SER A 73 -2.16 -6.40 -15.07
C SER A 73 -3.10 -5.24 -14.84
N GLY A 74 -3.54 -4.55 -15.88
CA GLY A 74 -4.41 -3.39 -15.76
C GLY A 74 -3.71 -2.17 -15.15
N TRP A 75 -2.40 -2.12 -15.22
CA TRP A 75 -1.62 -1.04 -14.62
C TRP A 75 -1.89 0.32 -15.25
N ILE A 76 -2.15 0.37 -16.54
CA ILE A 76 -2.42 1.65 -17.21
C ILE A 76 -3.67 2.30 -16.61
N ALA A 77 -4.75 1.52 -16.47
CA ALA A 77 -5.98 2.04 -15.87
C ALA A 77 -5.77 2.41 -14.39
N THR A 78 -5.01 1.60 -13.66
CA THR A 78 -4.70 1.88 -12.26
C THR A 78 -3.89 3.17 -12.11
N LEU A 79 -2.87 3.34 -12.94
CA LEU A 79 -2.04 4.54 -12.92
C LEU A 79 -2.85 5.78 -13.28
N ASP A 80 -3.73 5.66 -14.27
CA ASP A 80 -4.59 6.79 -14.65
C ASP A 80 -5.48 7.21 -13.49
N ALA A 81 -6.08 6.24 -12.80
CA ALA A 81 -6.91 6.54 -11.64
C ALA A 81 -6.11 7.19 -10.51
N GLN A 82 -4.88 6.72 -10.30
CA GLN A 82 -4.01 7.28 -9.27
C GLN A 82 -3.53 8.69 -9.62
N VAL A 83 -3.26 8.96 -10.91
CA VAL A 83 -2.92 10.31 -11.36
C VAL A 83 -4.07 11.26 -11.06
N GLU A 84 -5.30 10.85 -11.39
CA GLU A 84 -6.47 11.67 -11.09
C GLU A 84 -6.64 11.89 -9.58
N ALA A 85 -6.45 10.84 -8.79
CA ALA A 85 -6.53 10.95 -7.34
C ALA A 85 -5.47 11.89 -6.77
N SER A 86 -4.27 11.88 -7.36
CA SER A 86 -3.18 12.73 -6.87
C SER A 86 -3.47 14.22 -7.08
N LYS A 87 -4.28 14.55 -8.08
CA LYS A 87 -4.66 15.93 -8.33
C LYS A 87 -5.62 16.46 -7.27
N GLN A 88 -6.27 15.57 -6.56
CA GLN A 88 -7.25 15.92 -5.53
C GLN A 88 -6.68 15.92 -4.12
N GLN A 89 -5.37 15.73 -4.01
CA GLN A 89 -4.74 15.75 -2.69
C GLN A 89 -4.82 17.14 -2.06
N ASN A 90 -4.96 17.13 -0.76
CA ASN A 90 -4.98 18.39 -0.02
C ASN A 90 -3.60 19.04 -0.08
N VAL A 91 -3.58 20.34 -0.29
CA VAL A 91 -2.34 21.11 -0.32
C VAL A 91 -2.44 22.22 0.70
N SER A 92 -1.28 22.74 1.12
CA SER A 92 -1.27 23.84 2.05
C SER A 92 -1.77 25.12 1.39
N PRO A 93 -2.51 25.97 2.12
CA PRO A 93 -2.94 27.26 1.57
C PRO A 93 -1.74 28.14 1.28
N GLU A 94 -1.88 28.96 0.25
CA GLU A 94 -0.82 29.90 -0.11
C GLU A 94 -0.64 30.95 0.97
N ASN A 95 0.61 31.33 1.19
CA ASN A 95 0.96 32.38 2.14
C ASN A 95 0.48 32.11 3.56
N PHE A 96 0.34 30.83 3.90
CA PHE A 96 -0.02 30.49 5.29
C PHE A 96 1.20 30.67 6.20
N GLU A 97 1.04 31.49 7.22
CA GLU A 97 2.02 31.65 8.27
C GLU A 97 1.50 30.95 9.51
N SER A 98 2.27 30.02 10.04
CA SER A 98 1.84 29.26 11.21
C SER A 98 1.78 30.18 12.43
N PRO A 99 0.64 30.24 13.12
CA PRO A 99 0.58 30.99 14.37
C PRO A 99 1.42 30.33 15.44
N GLU A 100 1.82 31.09 16.44
CA GLU A 100 2.52 30.52 17.57
C GLU A 100 1.51 29.79 18.43
N ILE A 101 1.70 28.48 18.57
CA ILE A 101 0.75 27.62 19.30
C ILE A 101 1.42 27.10 20.56
N THR A 102 0.77 27.35 21.69
CA THR A 102 1.17 26.74 22.95
C THR A 102 0.19 25.65 23.28
N VAL A 103 0.70 24.43 23.40
CA VAL A 103 -0.17 23.26 23.65
C VAL A 103 -0.63 23.28 25.11
N ASP A 104 -1.94 23.20 25.29
CA ASP A 104 -2.54 23.10 26.62
C ASP A 104 -2.62 21.63 27.00
N THR A 105 -1.74 21.21 27.90
CA THR A 105 -1.63 19.81 28.30
C THR A 105 -2.71 19.40 29.30
N THR A 106 -3.55 20.32 29.76
CA THR A 106 -4.63 20.02 30.67
C THR A 106 -5.90 19.55 29.98
N VAL A 107 -5.94 19.65 28.63
CA VAL A 107 -7.09 19.20 27.86
C VAL A 107 -7.11 17.67 27.85
N GLU A 108 -8.23 17.10 28.24
CA GLU A 108 -8.37 15.64 28.30
C GLU A 108 -8.96 15.09 27.01
N PRO A 109 -8.48 13.90 26.54
CA PRO A 109 -9.05 13.26 25.35
C PRO A 109 -10.38 12.63 25.69
N THR A 110 -11.45 13.11 25.08
CA THR A 110 -12.80 12.63 25.40
C THR A 110 -13.17 11.34 24.67
N ALA A 111 -12.80 11.24 23.40
CA ALA A 111 -13.18 10.08 22.59
C ALA A 111 -12.51 8.79 23.05
N THR A 112 -11.22 8.85 23.40
CA THR A 112 -10.46 7.70 23.82
C THR A 112 -10.92 7.19 25.21
N GLU A 113 -11.23 8.10 26.13
CA GLU A 113 -11.69 7.73 27.44
C GLU A 113 -13.03 6.97 27.42
N GLU A 114 -13.95 7.39 26.60
CA GLU A 114 -15.24 6.72 26.47
C GLU A 114 -15.07 5.27 26.03
N ALA A 115 -14.20 5.01 25.10
CA ALA A 115 -13.95 3.65 24.61
C ALA A 115 -13.36 2.76 25.70
N GLU A 116 -12.42 3.28 26.46
CA GLU A 116 -11.79 2.52 27.53
C GLU A 116 -12.76 2.19 28.65
N GLU A 117 -13.61 3.11 29.02
CA GLU A 117 -14.59 2.89 30.07
C GLU A 117 -15.59 1.81 29.71
N GLU A 118 -16.06 1.81 28.47
CA GLU A 118 -16.99 0.79 28.02
C GLU A 118 -16.41 -0.62 28.11
N THR A 119 -15.16 -0.76 27.70
CA THR A 119 -14.48 -2.05 27.73
C THR A 119 -14.32 -2.56 29.16
N ALA A 120 -13.93 -1.69 30.06
CA ALA A 120 -13.75 -2.05 31.46
C ALA A 120 -15.06 -2.50 32.12
N GLU A 121 -16.15 -1.83 31.82
CA GLU A 121 -17.43 -2.18 32.39
C GLU A 121 -17.91 -3.57 31.94
N GLU A 122 -17.72 -3.87 30.69
CA GLU A 122 -18.09 -5.17 30.13
C GLU A 122 -17.33 -6.31 30.81
N SER A 123 -16.05 -6.11 31.05
CA SER A 123 -15.22 -7.10 31.68
C SER A 123 -15.67 -7.37 33.12
N GLU A 124 -16.01 -6.34 33.86
CA GLU A 124 -16.44 -6.48 35.23
C GLU A 124 -17.76 -7.20 35.33
N GLU A 125 -18.68 -6.93 34.44
CA GLU A 125 -19.98 -7.61 34.46
C GLU A 125 -19.84 -9.10 34.21
N GLU A 126 -18.99 -9.50 33.29
CA GLU A 126 -18.78 -10.90 33.01
C GLU A 126 -18.19 -11.64 34.21
N ALA A 127 -17.23 -11.04 34.86
CA ALA A 127 -16.61 -11.66 36.06
C ALA A 127 -17.59 -11.82 37.17
N THR A 128 -18.46 -10.86 37.38
CA THR A 128 -19.46 -10.89 38.41
C THR A 128 -20.47 -12.02 38.19
N GLU A 129 -20.89 -12.17 36.94
CA GLU A 129 -21.83 -13.23 36.60
C GLU A 129 -21.27 -14.63 36.88
N GLU A 130 -20.01 -14.82 36.54
CA GLU A 130 -19.36 -16.11 36.75
C GLU A 130 -19.26 -16.45 38.23
N GLU A 131 -18.91 -15.50 39.05
CA GLU A 131 -18.84 -15.71 40.49
C GLU A 131 -20.18 -16.07 41.07
N SER A 132 -21.22 -15.40 40.64
CA SER A 132 -22.57 -15.66 41.10
C SER A 132 -23.01 -17.09 40.78
N THR A 133 -22.69 -17.54 39.60
CA THR A 133 -23.05 -18.87 39.13
C THR A 133 -22.35 -19.95 39.94
N GLU A 134 -21.07 -19.76 40.17
CA GLU A 134 -20.29 -20.72 40.96
C GLU A 134 -20.76 -20.78 42.41
N GLY A 135 -21.02 -19.64 42.98
CA GLY A 135 -21.51 -19.57 44.33
C GLY A 135 -22.83 -20.29 44.53
N ALA A 136 -23.72 -20.14 43.56
CA ALA A 136 -25.01 -20.82 43.60
C ALA A 136 -24.85 -22.33 43.51
N ALA A 137 -23.94 -22.80 42.69
CA ALA A 137 -23.69 -24.22 42.52
C ALA A 137 -23.13 -24.85 43.78
N GLU A 138 -22.24 -24.15 44.46
CA GLU A 138 -21.64 -24.65 45.69
C GLU A 138 -22.63 -24.66 46.86
N GLY A 139 -23.61 -23.81 46.81
CA GLY A 139 -24.61 -23.71 47.84
C GLY A 139 -25.51 -24.92 47.98
N GLU A 140 -25.55 -25.73 46.95
CA GLU A 140 -26.34 -26.95 46.97
C GLU A 140 -25.60 -28.07 47.72
#